data_cf119f7204a5874a7dc828eee79cc600
#
_entry.id   cf119f7204a5874a7dc828eee79cc600
#
_cell.length_a   1.000
_cell.length_b   1.000
_cell.length_c   1.000
_cell.angle_alpha   90.00
_cell.angle_beta   90.00
_cell.angle_gamma   90.00
#
_symmetry.space_group_name_H-M   'P 1'
#
loop_
_entity.id
_entity.type
_entity.pdbx_description
1 polymer ?
#
loop_
_entity_poly.entity_id
_entity_poly.type
_entity_poly.pdbx_seq_one_letter_code
_entity_poly.pdbx_strand_id
1 'polypeptide(L)'
;MNRAAICCAVGILALASAAYGQNMQVFHGEISDSQCALNVHSLTRSHQEMLKSKSMGGTSNTCSMYCIEHLGGYLVLVSGKDGKDVFRLDRPDLVHGFEGQKVKLTGTLDPKLKQIHVLKIELESNK
;
A
#
# COMPACT_ATOMS: atom_id res chain seq x y z
N MET A 1 61.50 5.11 -42.64
CA MET A 1 60.30 5.93 -42.45
C MET A 1 59.19 5.01 -41.94
N ASN A 2 59.08 4.91 -40.64
CA ASN A 2 58.11 4.02 -40.00
C ASN A 2 56.90 4.84 -39.56
N ARG A 3 55.76 4.55 -40.12
CA ARG A 3 54.45 5.11 -39.64
C ARG A 3 53.85 4.14 -38.64
N ALA A 4 53.94 4.50 -37.38
CA ALA A 4 53.22 3.79 -36.32
C ALA A 4 51.75 4.18 -36.34
N ALA A 5 50.88 3.20 -36.59
CA ALA A 5 49.45 3.36 -36.49
C ALA A 5 49.04 3.21 -35.02
N ILE A 6 48.54 4.28 -34.45
CA ILE A 6 47.95 4.28 -33.09
C ILE A 6 46.49 3.82 -33.21
N CYS A 7 46.19 2.59 -32.78
CA CYS A 7 44.82 2.11 -32.62
C CYS A 7 44.27 2.65 -31.31
N CYS A 8 43.38 3.64 -31.42
CA CYS A 8 42.53 4.05 -30.30
C CYS A 8 41.42 3.02 -30.07
N ALA A 9 41.59 2.18 -29.06
CA ALA A 9 40.54 1.31 -28.59
C ALA A 9 39.54 2.16 -27.73
N VAL A 10 38.42 2.49 -28.32
CA VAL A 10 37.30 3.12 -27.59
C VAL A 10 36.59 2.02 -26.85
N GLY A 11 36.84 1.91 -25.54
CA GLY A 11 36.11 1.03 -24.63
C GLY A 11 34.71 1.60 -24.38
N ILE A 12 33.70 0.98 -24.95
CA ILE A 12 32.31 1.27 -24.66
C ILE A 12 32.00 0.60 -23.31
N LEU A 13 31.99 1.38 -22.22
CA LEU A 13 31.41 0.95 -20.95
C LEU A 13 29.89 0.86 -21.15
N ALA A 14 29.38 -0.34 -21.35
CA ALA A 14 27.99 -0.63 -21.27
C ALA A 14 27.57 -0.55 -19.77
N LEU A 15 27.00 0.56 -19.37
CA LEU A 15 26.29 0.69 -18.09
C LEU A 15 25.05 -0.21 -18.19
N ALA A 16 25.17 -1.43 -17.67
CA ALA A 16 24.04 -2.30 -17.44
C ALA A 16 23.18 -1.64 -16.35
N SER A 17 22.18 -0.89 -16.76
CA SER A 17 21.10 -0.44 -15.89
C SER A 17 20.37 -1.70 -15.43
N ALA A 18 20.69 -2.17 -14.22
CA ALA A 18 19.90 -3.18 -13.55
C ALA A 18 18.52 -2.54 -13.29
N ALA A 19 17.62 -2.67 -14.25
CA ALA A 19 16.21 -2.46 -14.04
C ALA A 19 15.78 -3.50 -13.02
N TYR A 20 15.73 -3.11 -11.75
CA TYR A 20 15.02 -3.87 -10.73
C TYR A 20 13.57 -3.91 -11.19
N GLY A 21 13.19 -4.92 -11.93
CA GLY A 21 11.83 -5.21 -12.28
C GLY A 21 11.08 -5.49 -10.99
N GLN A 22 10.44 -4.47 -10.45
CA GLN A 22 9.55 -4.66 -9.31
C GLN A 22 8.46 -5.61 -9.78
N ASN A 23 8.44 -6.82 -9.24
CA ASN A 23 7.47 -7.83 -9.62
C ASN A 23 6.08 -7.34 -9.24
N MET A 24 5.25 -7.15 -10.26
CA MET A 24 3.85 -6.81 -10.09
C MET A 24 3.12 -7.98 -9.44
N GLN A 25 2.38 -7.71 -8.38
CA GLN A 25 1.66 -8.70 -7.58
C GLN A 25 0.20 -8.29 -7.43
N VAL A 26 -0.63 -9.28 -7.13
CA VAL A 26 -2.04 -9.08 -6.78
C VAL A 26 -2.19 -9.37 -5.29
N PHE A 27 -2.81 -8.43 -4.60
CA PHE A 27 -3.10 -8.49 -3.18
C PHE A 27 -4.61 -8.54 -2.97
N HIS A 28 -5.06 -9.31 -2.00
CA HIS A 28 -6.46 -9.39 -1.60
C HIS A 28 -6.59 -8.97 -0.14
N GLY A 29 -7.58 -8.16 0.18
CA GLY A 29 -7.78 -7.72 1.55
C GLY A 29 -8.88 -6.66 1.66
N GLU A 30 -8.97 -6.05 2.83
CA GLU A 30 -9.90 -4.97 3.12
C GLU A 30 -9.14 -3.64 3.21
N ILE A 31 -9.69 -2.59 2.62
CA ILE A 31 -9.16 -1.24 2.80
C ILE A 31 -9.58 -0.71 4.16
N SER A 32 -8.60 -0.27 4.91
CA SER A 32 -8.78 0.29 6.24
C SER A 32 -7.84 1.50 6.43
N ASP A 33 -7.80 2.03 7.61
CA ASP A 33 -6.78 2.99 8.03
C ASP A 33 -5.84 2.36 9.07
N SER A 34 -4.72 3.01 9.28
CA SER A 34 -3.68 2.51 10.17
C SER A 34 -4.12 2.33 11.62
N GLN A 35 -5.07 3.14 12.11
CA GLN A 35 -5.55 3.05 13.49
C GLN A 35 -6.59 1.95 13.65
N CYS A 36 -7.50 1.80 12.68
CA CYS A 36 -8.45 0.68 12.66
C CYS A 36 -7.73 -0.65 12.53
N ALA A 37 -6.72 -0.75 11.67
CA ALA A 37 -5.91 -1.96 11.49
C ALA A 37 -5.19 -2.38 12.77
N LEU A 38 -4.77 -1.43 13.59
CA LEU A 38 -4.17 -1.67 14.91
C LEU A 38 -5.21 -1.78 16.03
N ASN A 39 -6.49 -1.65 15.71
CA ASN A 39 -7.60 -1.60 16.67
C ASN A 39 -7.46 -0.49 17.72
N VAL A 40 -6.90 0.64 17.32
CA VAL A 40 -6.63 1.80 18.20
C VAL A 40 -7.07 3.09 17.52
N HIS A 41 -7.91 3.88 18.19
CA HIS A 41 -8.24 5.24 17.75
C HIS A 41 -7.50 6.32 18.53
N SER A 42 -7.19 6.00 19.77
CA SER A 42 -6.50 6.90 20.67
C SER A 42 -5.81 6.07 21.75
N LEU A 43 -5.11 6.74 22.65
CA LEU A 43 -4.48 6.10 23.80
C LEU A 43 -5.49 5.43 24.77
N THR A 44 -6.78 5.71 24.64
CA THR A 44 -7.80 5.31 25.62
C THR A 44 -8.93 4.44 25.08
N ARG A 45 -9.10 4.33 23.76
CA ARG A 45 -10.21 3.57 23.16
C ARG A 45 -9.76 2.74 21.98
N SER A 46 -10.25 1.51 21.93
CA SER A 46 -10.08 0.64 20.77
C SER A 46 -11.09 0.96 19.67
N HIS A 47 -10.75 0.58 18.43
CA HIS A 47 -11.64 0.68 17.28
C HIS A 47 -13.00 0.00 17.54
N GLN A 48 -13.01 -1.20 18.13
CA GLN A 48 -14.24 -1.95 18.39
C GLN A 48 -15.14 -1.27 19.42
N GLU A 49 -14.57 -0.64 20.44
CA GLU A 49 -15.36 0.12 21.42
C GLU A 49 -16.02 1.33 20.76
N MET A 50 -15.33 2.01 19.87
CA MET A 50 -15.89 3.15 19.15
C MET A 50 -16.97 2.74 18.15
N LEU A 51 -16.81 1.62 17.45
CA LEU A 51 -17.86 1.06 16.58
C LEU A 51 -19.11 0.68 17.38
N LYS A 52 -18.95 0.05 18.55
CA LYS A 52 -20.08 -0.29 19.44
C LYS A 52 -20.82 0.96 19.94
N SER A 53 -20.10 2.01 20.26
CA SER A 53 -20.68 3.28 20.71
C SER A 53 -21.38 4.07 19.61
N LYS A 54 -21.17 3.68 18.34
CA LYS A 54 -21.66 4.38 17.14
C LYS A 54 -21.24 5.86 17.05
N SER A 55 -20.24 6.25 17.82
CA SER A 55 -19.77 7.64 17.87
C SER A 55 -19.19 8.15 16.55
N MET A 56 -18.81 7.23 15.67
CA MET A 56 -18.22 7.49 14.35
C MET A 56 -19.10 6.98 13.20
N GLY A 57 -20.40 6.91 13.38
CA GLY A 57 -21.33 6.38 12.38
C GLY A 57 -21.55 4.86 12.43
N GLY A 58 -20.76 4.11 13.19
CA GLY A 58 -20.98 2.68 13.47
C GLY A 58 -20.59 1.71 12.36
N THR A 59 -19.87 2.15 11.32
CA THR A 59 -19.36 1.29 10.23
C THR A 59 -17.86 1.42 10.07
N SER A 60 -17.20 0.39 9.51
CA SER A 60 -15.77 0.44 9.21
C SER A 60 -15.41 1.60 8.27
N ASN A 61 -16.25 1.87 7.28
CA ASN A 61 -16.04 2.99 6.36
C ASN A 61 -16.03 4.34 7.09
N THR A 62 -17.09 4.65 7.84
CA THR A 62 -17.18 5.94 8.55
C THR A 62 -16.08 6.11 9.60
N CYS A 63 -15.70 5.02 10.25
CA CYS A 63 -14.61 5.02 11.21
C CYS A 63 -13.26 5.30 10.54
N SER A 64 -12.95 4.61 9.45
CA SER A 64 -11.70 4.82 8.70
C SER A 64 -11.58 6.24 8.16
N MET A 65 -12.65 6.76 7.58
CA MET A 65 -12.68 8.15 7.09
C MET A 65 -12.39 9.15 8.22
N TYR A 66 -13.01 8.99 9.36
CA TYR A 66 -12.77 9.85 10.51
C TYR A 66 -11.31 9.78 11.00
N CYS A 67 -10.74 8.56 11.06
CA CYS A 67 -9.35 8.36 11.46
C CYS A 67 -8.38 9.05 10.51
N ILE A 68 -8.63 8.97 9.21
CA ILE A 68 -7.80 9.61 8.18
C ILE A 68 -7.90 11.13 8.27
N GLU A 69 -9.12 11.66 8.36
CA GLU A 69 -9.36 13.10 8.31
C GLU A 69 -8.99 13.84 9.60
N HIS A 70 -9.19 13.20 10.75
CA HIS A 70 -9.12 13.89 12.05
C HIS A 70 -8.06 13.35 13.01
N LEU A 71 -7.60 12.11 12.83
CA LEU A 71 -6.71 11.45 13.78
C LEU A 71 -5.34 11.10 13.22
N GLY A 72 -5.02 11.55 12.00
CA GLY A 72 -3.72 11.32 11.36
C GLY A 72 -3.51 9.88 10.89
N GLY A 73 -4.58 9.13 10.70
CA GLY A 73 -4.53 7.81 10.07
C GLY A 73 -4.14 7.89 8.58
N TYR A 74 -3.65 6.80 8.04
CA TYR A 74 -3.35 6.66 6.62
C TYR A 74 -3.91 5.34 6.08
N LEU A 75 -4.18 5.30 4.78
CA LEU A 75 -4.79 4.15 4.14
C LEU A 75 -3.86 2.94 4.16
N VAL A 76 -4.43 1.78 4.50
CA VAL A 76 -3.75 0.49 4.54
C VAL A 76 -4.62 -0.60 3.90
N LEU A 77 -3.96 -1.65 3.40
CA LEU A 77 -4.58 -2.93 3.07
C LEU A 77 -4.38 -3.87 4.25
N VAL A 78 -5.47 -4.39 4.79
CA VAL A 78 -5.47 -5.46 5.80
C VAL A 78 -5.69 -6.77 5.09
N SER A 79 -4.72 -7.67 5.15
CA SER A 79 -4.69 -8.93 4.41
C SER A 79 -4.38 -10.12 5.34
N GLY A 80 -4.38 -11.33 4.75
CA GLY A 80 -4.11 -12.56 5.48
C GLY A 80 -5.35 -13.14 6.17
N LYS A 81 -5.29 -14.44 6.50
CA LYS A 81 -6.40 -15.17 7.11
C LYS A 81 -6.87 -14.58 8.45
N ASP A 82 -5.95 -13.97 9.17
CA ASP A 82 -6.20 -13.41 10.51
C ASP A 82 -6.25 -11.87 10.49
N GLY A 83 -6.20 -11.24 9.31
CA GLY A 83 -6.13 -9.78 9.19
C GLY A 83 -4.87 -9.16 9.81
N LYS A 84 -3.78 -9.91 9.89
CA LYS A 84 -2.54 -9.48 10.55
C LYS A 84 -1.53 -8.83 9.62
N ASP A 85 -1.67 -9.06 8.32
CA ASP A 85 -0.79 -8.44 7.33
C ASP A 85 -1.33 -7.06 6.98
N VAL A 86 -0.62 -6.03 7.41
CA VAL A 86 -1.00 -4.63 7.18
C VAL A 86 0.04 -3.98 6.31
N PHE A 87 -0.40 -3.48 5.15
CA PHE A 87 0.44 -2.80 4.17
C PHE A 87 -0.02 -1.36 3.98
N ARG A 88 0.90 -0.43 4.09
CA ARG A 88 0.65 0.97 3.74
C ARG A 88 0.38 1.10 2.24
N LEU A 89 -0.52 1.99 1.85
CA LEU A 89 -0.84 2.30 0.46
C LEU A 89 -0.35 3.70 0.11
N ASP A 90 0.39 3.84 -0.99
CA ASP A 90 1.04 5.09 -1.37
C ASP A 90 0.21 5.97 -2.34
N ARG A 91 -0.92 5.45 -2.81
CA ARG A 91 -1.80 6.13 -3.78
C ARG A 91 -3.20 6.36 -3.19
N PRO A 92 -3.32 7.31 -2.24
CA PRO A 92 -4.63 7.63 -1.66
C PRO A 92 -5.65 8.10 -2.70
N ASP A 93 -5.20 8.72 -3.78
CA ASP A 93 -6.01 9.14 -4.92
C ASP A 93 -6.74 7.98 -5.63
N LEU A 94 -6.16 6.79 -5.65
CA LEU A 94 -6.78 5.59 -6.22
C LEU A 94 -7.62 4.79 -5.21
N VAL A 95 -7.26 4.87 -3.94
CA VAL A 95 -7.78 3.99 -2.87
C VAL A 95 -8.93 4.62 -2.10
N HIS A 96 -8.96 5.95 -2.01
CA HIS A 96 -10.03 6.66 -1.32
C HIS A 96 -11.40 6.33 -1.93
N GLY A 97 -12.37 6.03 -1.09
CA GLY A 97 -13.70 5.57 -1.48
C GLY A 97 -13.90 4.05 -1.37
N PHE A 98 -12.80 3.28 -1.13
CA PHE A 98 -12.87 1.84 -0.91
C PHE A 98 -12.77 1.44 0.57
N GLU A 99 -12.76 2.39 1.50
CA GLU A 99 -12.64 2.14 2.93
C GLU A 99 -13.73 1.19 3.42
N GLY A 100 -13.32 0.16 4.16
CA GLY A 100 -14.20 -0.89 4.66
C GLY A 100 -14.64 -1.92 3.63
N GLN A 101 -14.10 -1.88 2.41
CA GLN A 101 -14.46 -2.81 1.34
C GLN A 101 -13.36 -3.81 1.07
N LYS A 102 -13.75 -5.03 0.70
CA LYS A 102 -12.84 -6.05 0.20
C LYS A 102 -12.48 -5.78 -1.24
N VAL A 103 -11.19 -5.80 -1.51
CA VAL A 103 -10.64 -5.42 -2.81
C VAL A 103 -9.58 -6.39 -3.30
N LYS A 104 -9.43 -6.40 -4.61
CA LYS A 104 -8.27 -6.93 -5.33
C LYS A 104 -7.42 -5.74 -5.78
N LEU A 105 -6.20 -5.67 -5.31
CA LEU A 105 -5.26 -4.59 -5.56
C LEU A 105 -4.06 -5.12 -6.35
N THR A 106 -3.73 -4.46 -7.44
CA THR A 106 -2.53 -4.76 -8.23
C THR A 106 -1.48 -3.69 -7.97
N GLY A 107 -0.26 -4.11 -7.69
CA GLY A 107 0.82 -3.19 -7.39
C GLY A 107 2.15 -3.88 -7.14
N THR A 108 3.11 -3.13 -6.64
CA THR A 108 4.44 -3.63 -6.26
C THR A 108 4.68 -3.44 -4.77
N LEU A 109 5.28 -4.43 -4.12
CA LEU A 109 5.55 -4.41 -2.68
C LEU A 109 6.97 -3.92 -2.41
N ASP A 110 7.10 -2.90 -1.56
CA ASP A 110 8.34 -2.63 -0.84
C ASP A 110 8.30 -3.40 0.50
N PRO A 111 9.07 -4.49 0.63
CA PRO A 111 9.04 -5.32 1.83
C PRO A 111 9.69 -4.65 3.04
N LYS A 112 10.60 -3.68 2.83
CA LYS A 112 11.27 -2.97 3.93
C LYS A 112 10.32 -1.97 4.61
N LEU A 113 9.50 -1.29 3.81
CA LEU A 113 8.53 -0.33 4.30
C LEU A 113 7.16 -0.96 4.57
N LYS A 114 6.94 -2.23 4.21
CA LYS A 114 5.62 -2.86 4.16
C LYS A 114 4.61 -1.97 3.43
N GLN A 115 5.02 -1.43 2.29
CA GLN A 115 4.23 -0.50 1.49
C GLN A 115 3.97 -1.07 0.11
N ILE A 116 2.74 -0.92 -0.36
CA ILE A 116 2.34 -1.28 -1.72
C ILE A 116 2.24 0.00 -2.53
N HIS A 117 2.99 0.05 -3.65
CA HIS A 117 2.76 1.02 -4.71
C HIS A 117 1.56 0.55 -5.54
N VAL A 118 0.45 1.26 -5.40
CA VAL A 118 -0.83 0.87 -6.00
C VAL A 118 -0.89 1.30 -7.46
N LEU A 119 -1.16 0.36 -8.34
CA LEU A 119 -1.36 0.61 -9.77
C LEU A 119 -2.84 0.50 -10.18
N LYS A 120 -3.58 -0.42 -9.55
CA LYS A 120 -5.00 -0.65 -9.83
C LYS A 120 -5.70 -1.20 -8.59
N ILE A 121 -6.95 -0.83 -8.42
CA ILE A 121 -7.83 -1.36 -7.37
C ILE A 121 -9.20 -1.73 -7.97
N GLU A 122 -9.76 -2.84 -7.54
CA GLU A 122 -11.06 -3.35 -7.96
C GLU A 122 -11.79 -3.93 -6.73
N LEU A 123 -13.10 -3.79 -6.69
CA LEU A 123 -13.90 -4.49 -5.68
C LEU A 123 -13.77 -6.00 -5.87
N GLU A 124 -13.62 -6.72 -4.77
CA GLU A 124 -13.67 -8.17 -4.80
C GLU A 124 -15.15 -8.60 -4.94
N SER A 125 -15.47 -9.25 -6.05
CA SER A 125 -16.82 -9.80 -6.22
C SER A 125 -17.00 -10.99 -5.28
N ASN A 126 -17.99 -10.91 -4.39
CA ASN A 126 -18.44 -12.06 -3.61
C ASN A 126 -19.00 -13.10 -4.60
N LYS A 127 -18.24 -14.16 -4.82
CA LYS A 127 -18.76 -15.38 -5.44
C LYS A 127 -19.36 -16.27 -4.38
#